data_7c6e4d86cb6a792c8e80d799998195df
#
_entry.id   7c6e4d86cb6a792c8e80d799998195df
#
_cell.length_a   1.000
_cell.length_b   1.000
_cell.length_c   1.000
_cell.angle_alpha   90.00
_cell.angle_beta   90.00
_cell.angle_gamma   90.00
#
_symmetry.space_group_name_H-M   'P 1'
#
loop_
_entity.id
_entity.type
_entity.pdbx_description
1 polymer ?
#
loop_
_entity_poly.entity_id
_entity_poly.type
_entity_poly.pdbx_seq_one_letter_code
_entity_poly.pdbx_strand_id
1 'polypeptide(L)'
;MKARSFSHVGITVSDFNKAVRFYWEVFGCPLVGVADTPPERVRSFFNVEGPVDAAQGRAQPSCKIGWIRVPGGAVLEIFEFQPQLPPQAIPWNKVGLTHISFNVRNLQRWYDYLVSRGVECMSKPERSPRGHSFFFAKDLDGNLIELMDLGYMYYVLDWLGPLGGWIFRRGMYKKYYERPG
;
A
#
# COMPACT_ATOMS: atom_id res chain seq x y z
N MET A 1 23.70 10.79 -5.55
CA MET A 1 23.00 10.55 -4.27
C MET A 1 22.29 9.21 -4.33
N LYS A 2 22.00 8.57 -3.19
CA LYS A 2 21.26 7.30 -3.11
C LYS A 2 20.21 7.43 -2.01
N ALA A 3 19.04 6.83 -2.21
CA ALA A 3 18.03 6.70 -1.15
C ALA A 3 18.59 5.83 -0.02
N ARG A 4 18.23 6.15 1.22
CA ARG A 4 18.66 5.40 2.41
C ARG A 4 17.79 4.18 2.67
N SER A 5 16.48 4.32 2.44
CA SER A 5 15.49 3.27 2.67
C SER A 5 14.20 3.58 1.90
N PHE A 6 13.34 2.59 1.78
CA PHE A 6 11.92 2.81 1.48
C PHE A 6 11.23 3.26 2.77
N SER A 7 10.56 4.40 2.75
CA SER A 7 9.95 5.01 3.93
C SER A 7 8.50 4.56 4.12
N HIS A 8 7.64 4.90 3.15
CA HIS A 8 6.21 4.64 3.23
C HIS A 8 5.58 4.51 1.84
N VAL A 9 4.37 3.98 1.82
CA VAL A 9 3.40 4.13 0.73
C VAL A 9 2.16 4.81 1.28
N GLY A 10 1.58 5.73 0.51
CA GLY A 10 0.35 6.44 0.88
C GLY A 10 -0.87 5.84 0.20
N ILE A 11 -1.97 5.69 0.94
CA ILE A 11 -3.30 5.32 0.43
C ILE A 11 -4.36 6.27 0.98
N THR A 12 -5.38 6.55 0.17
CA THR A 12 -6.56 7.30 0.64
C THR A 12 -7.64 6.32 1.04
N VAL A 13 -8.28 6.61 2.18
CA VAL A 13 -9.33 5.78 2.78
C VAL A 13 -10.61 6.61 2.99
N SER A 14 -11.77 5.95 2.95
CA SER A 14 -13.06 6.59 3.13
C SER A 14 -13.38 6.91 4.59
N ASP A 15 -12.84 6.12 5.53
CA ASP A 15 -13.05 6.25 6.97
C ASP A 15 -11.76 5.87 7.71
N PHE A 16 -11.13 6.87 8.28
CA PHE A 16 -9.86 6.75 9.00
C PHE A 16 -9.91 5.71 10.13
N ASN A 17 -10.96 5.78 10.94
CA ASN A 17 -11.05 4.92 12.11
C ASN A 17 -11.30 3.44 11.73
N LYS A 18 -12.11 3.21 10.70
CA LYS A 18 -12.33 1.85 10.18
C LYS A 18 -11.06 1.29 9.55
N ALA A 19 -10.33 2.09 8.78
CA ALA A 19 -9.06 1.66 8.18
C ALA A 19 -8.02 1.32 9.25
N VAL A 20 -7.81 2.18 10.25
CA VAL A 20 -6.91 1.90 11.38
C VAL A 20 -7.25 0.58 12.06
N ARG A 21 -8.55 0.35 12.35
CA ARG A 21 -9.03 -0.86 12.99
C ARG A 21 -8.80 -2.08 12.11
N PHE A 22 -9.09 -1.99 10.81
CA PHE A 22 -8.87 -3.06 9.85
C PHE A 22 -7.40 -3.49 9.80
N TYR A 23 -6.47 -2.55 9.62
CA TYR A 23 -5.05 -2.88 9.53
C TYR A 23 -4.49 -3.40 10.87
N TRP A 24 -5.03 -2.94 12.00
CA TRP A 24 -4.67 -3.48 13.30
C TRP A 24 -5.23 -4.89 13.55
N GLU A 25 -6.52 -5.09 13.38
CA GLU A 25 -7.19 -6.35 13.72
C GLU A 25 -6.88 -7.47 12.73
N VAL A 26 -6.68 -7.14 11.46
CA VAL A 26 -6.42 -8.13 10.41
C VAL A 26 -4.93 -8.44 10.28
N PHE A 27 -4.09 -7.42 10.24
CA PHE A 27 -2.66 -7.57 9.94
C PHE A 27 -1.74 -7.31 11.13
N GLY A 28 -2.25 -6.92 12.28
CA GLY A 28 -1.44 -6.58 13.45
C GLY A 28 -0.59 -5.32 13.27
N CYS A 29 -0.99 -4.41 12.38
CA CYS A 29 -0.27 -3.19 12.05
C CYS A 29 -0.75 -2.01 12.92
N PRO A 30 -0.01 -1.60 13.96
CA PRO A 30 -0.45 -0.54 14.87
C PRO A 30 -0.35 0.85 14.25
N LEU A 31 -1.28 1.73 14.60
CA LEU A 31 -1.17 3.16 14.37
C LEU A 31 -0.12 3.74 15.31
N VAL A 32 0.86 4.46 14.78
CA VAL A 32 1.98 5.04 15.56
C VAL A 32 1.99 6.57 15.56
N GLY A 33 1.15 7.20 14.76
CA GLY A 33 1.01 8.66 14.76
C GLY A 33 -0.21 9.11 13.96
N VAL A 34 -0.72 10.28 14.30
CA VAL A 34 -1.85 10.95 13.62
C VAL A 34 -1.55 12.44 13.52
N ALA A 35 -1.96 13.04 12.42
CA ALA A 35 -1.95 14.49 12.24
C ALA A 35 -3.19 14.95 11.48
N ASP A 36 -3.76 16.08 11.88
CA ASP A 36 -4.72 16.83 11.08
C ASP A 36 -3.97 17.89 10.29
N THR A 37 -4.24 17.96 8.99
CA THR A 37 -3.59 18.93 8.10
C THR A 37 -4.41 20.21 8.04
N PRO A 38 -3.82 21.40 8.31
CA PRO A 38 -4.51 22.67 8.21
C PRO A 38 -5.08 22.91 6.80
N PRO A 39 -6.29 23.51 6.67
CA PRO A 39 -6.98 23.67 5.38
C PRO A 39 -6.15 24.34 4.29
N GLU A 40 -5.33 25.34 4.65
CA GLU A 40 -4.44 26.02 3.70
C GLU A 40 -3.37 25.07 3.13
N ARG A 41 -2.90 24.11 3.93
CA ARG A 41 -1.97 23.07 3.48
C ARG A 41 -2.68 22.02 2.62
N VAL A 42 -3.93 21.69 2.95
CA VAL A 42 -4.72 20.77 2.12
C VAL A 42 -4.88 21.34 0.71
N ARG A 43 -5.16 22.64 0.58
CA ARG A 43 -5.23 23.31 -0.73
C ARG A 43 -3.88 23.39 -1.42
N SER A 44 -2.87 23.94 -0.74
CA SER A 44 -1.60 24.29 -1.39
C SER A 44 -0.73 23.08 -1.72
N PHE A 45 -0.79 22.02 -0.89
CA PHE A 45 0.05 20.85 -1.05
C PHE A 45 -0.66 19.69 -1.79
N PHE A 46 -1.92 19.42 -1.42
CA PHE A 46 -2.67 18.32 -2.02
C PHE A 46 -3.57 18.73 -3.17
N ASN A 47 -3.73 20.04 -3.40
CA ASN A 47 -4.63 20.61 -4.41
C ASN A 47 -6.09 20.13 -4.25
N VAL A 48 -6.54 19.99 -3.00
CA VAL A 48 -7.91 19.63 -2.66
C VAL A 48 -8.65 20.86 -2.16
N GLU A 49 -9.73 21.21 -2.84
CA GLU A 49 -10.61 22.30 -2.47
C GLU A 49 -11.77 21.79 -1.62
N GLY A 50 -12.24 22.62 -0.69
CA GLY A 50 -13.40 22.29 0.12
C GLY A 50 -14.68 22.16 -0.70
N PRO A 51 -15.70 21.43 -0.19
CA PRO A 51 -16.99 21.30 -0.85
C PRO A 51 -17.64 22.68 -1.00
N VAL A 52 -18.38 22.85 -2.10
CA VAL A 52 -19.14 24.08 -2.36
C VAL A 52 -20.60 23.85 -1.97
N ASP A 53 -21.07 24.59 -1.00
CA ASP A 53 -22.48 24.68 -0.65
C ASP A 53 -23.06 25.96 -1.24
N ALA A 54 -24.16 25.86 -1.99
CA ALA A 54 -24.78 26.99 -2.68
C ALA A 54 -25.30 28.06 -1.72
N ALA A 55 -25.64 27.70 -0.48
CA ALA A 55 -26.19 28.62 0.52
C ALA A 55 -25.13 29.16 1.50
N GLN A 56 -24.08 28.39 1.76
CA GLN A 56 -23.07 28.69 2.80
C GLN A 56 -21.69 29.00 2.24
N GLY A 57 -21.50 28.92 0.90
CA GLY A 57 -20.21 29.11 0.26
C GLY A 57 -19.31 27.87 0.36
N ARG A 58 -18.00 28.08 0.14
CA ARG A 58 -17.04 26.98 0.15
C ARG A 58 -16.59 26.65 1.56
N ALA A 59 -16.88 25.43 2.00
CA ALA A 59 -16.36 24.91 3.26
C ALA A 59 -14.84 24.69 3.22
N GLN A 60 -14.22 24.58 4.39
CA GLN A 60 -12.80 24.29 4.47
C GLN A 60 -12.54 22.81 4.13
N PRO A 61 -11.55 22.49 3.28
CA PRO A 61 -11.13 21.12 3.09
C PRO A 61 -10.42 20.61 4.35
N SER A 62 -10.46 19.30 4.57
CA SER A 62 -9.71 18.67 5.66
C SER A 62 -8.97 17.44 5.17
N CYS A 63 -7.88 17.11 5.87
CA CYS A 63 -7.14 15.88 5.65
C CYS A 63 -6.60 15.39 7.00
N LYS A 64 -6.99 14.17 7.37
CA LYS A 64 -6.40 13.45 8.49
C LYS A 64 -5.37 12.46 7.94
N ILE A 65 -4.19 12.43 8.53
CA ILE A 65 -3.09 11.55 8.16
C ILE A 65 -2.77 10.62 9.31
N GLY A 66 -2.57 9.33 9.02
CA GLY A 66 -2.15 8.35 10.00
C GLY A 66 -0.97 7.53 9.52
N TRP A 67 -0.09 7.18 10.43
CA TRP A 67 1.06 6.33 10.14
C TRP A 67 0.87 4.97 10.79
N ILE A 68 0.65 3.96 9.97
CA ILE A 68 0.48 2.56 10.39
C ILE A 68 1.82 1.85 10.20
N ARG A 69 2.36 1.33 11.30
CA ARG A 69 3.63 0.61 11.29
C ARG A 69 3.45 -0.79 10.72
N VAL A 70 4.10 -1.06 9.60
CA VAL A 70 4.11 -2.40 8.98
C VAL A 70 5.28 -3.22 9.53
N PRO A 71 5.11 -4.52 9.82
CA PRO A 71 6.23 -5.40 10.15
C PRO A 71 7.33 -5.33 9.09
N GLY A 72 8.59 -5.33 9.51
CA GLY A 72 9.74 -5.15 8.60
C GLY A 72 10.21 -3.71 8.43
N GLY A 73 9.48 -2.70 8.95
CA GLY A 73 10.00 -1.34 9.11
C GLY A 73 9.43 -0.26 8.20
N ALA A 74 8.64 -0.62 7.20
CA ALA A 74 7.92 0.35 6.39
C ALA A 74 6.69 0.93 7.12
N VAL A 75 6.15 2.01 6.58
CA VAL A 75 4.92 2.64 7.05
C VAL A 75 3.89 2.62 5.93
N LEU A 76 2.67 2.28 6.26
CA LEU A 76 1.50 2.58 5.44
C LEU A 76 0.92 3.90 5.96
N GLU A 77 1.00 4.94 5.12
CA GLU A 77 0.44 6.25 5.43
C GLU A 77 -0.98 6.33 4.88
N ILE A 78 -1.95 6.53 5.76
CA ILE A 78 -3.37 6.63 5.37
C ILE A 78 -3.84 8.07 5.41
N PHE A 79 -4.63 8.44 4.41
CA PHE A 79 -5.21 9.78 4.25
C PHE A 79 -6.73 9.69 4.22
N GLU A 80 -7.41 10.50 5.02
CA GLU A 80 -8.84 10.74 4.88
C GLU A 80 -9.06 12.20 4.52
N PHE A 81 -9.56 12.46 3.32
CA PHE A 81 -9.85 13.81 2.83
C PHE A 81 -11.33 14.16 2.94
N GLN A 82 -11.63 15.44 3.10
CA GLN A 82 -12.94 16.02 2.86
C GLN A 82 -12.79 17.25 1.93
N PRO A 83 -13.46 17.28 0.77
CA PRO A 83 -14.36 16.23 0.23
C PRO A 83 -13.61 15.00 -0.28
N GLN A 84 -14.29 13.87 -0.27
CA GLN A 84 -13.80 12.64 -0.88
C GLN A 84 -14.27 12.51 -2.34
N LEU A 85 -13.42 11.96 -3.18
CA LEU A 85 -13.84 11.44 -4.48
C LEU A 85 -14.29 9.97 -4.33
N PRO A 86 -15.25 9.51 -5.14
CA PRO A 86 -15.67 8.13 -5.09
C PRO A 86 -14.50 7.18 -5.41
N PRO A 87 -14.45 6.01 -4.75
CA PRO A 87 -13.42 5.02 -5.05
C PRO A 87 -13.51 4.57 -6.51
N GLN A 88 -12.37 4.42 -7.15
CA GLN A 88 -12.27 3.93 -8.52
C GLN A 88 -11.47 2.64 -8.54
N ALA A 89 -12.00 1.62 -9.21
CA ALA A 89 -11.23 0.42 -9.52
C ALA A 89 -10.02 0.80 -10.39
N ILE A 90 -8.84 0.33 -10.02
CA ILE A 90 -7.61 0.53 -10.79
C ILE A 90 -7.36 -0.72 -11.63
N PRO A 91 -7.56 -0.65 -12.97
CA PRO A 91 -7.22 -1.77 -13.84
C PRO A 91 -5.72 -2.06 -13.79
N TRP A 92 -5.34 -3.33 -13.87
CA TRP A 92 -3.93 -3.77 -13.80
C TRP A 92 -3.02 -3.15 -14.86
N ASN A 93 -3.59 -2.81 -16.02
CA ASN A 93 -2.86 -2.19 -17.14
C ASN A 93 -2.85 -0.65 -17.08
N LYS A 94 -3.38 -0.04 -16.03
CA LYS A 94 -3.22 1.39 -15.79
C LYS A 94 -1.85 1.68 -15.21
N VAL A 95 -1.13 2.61 -15.81
CA VAL A 95 0.17 3.06 -15.28
C VAL A 95 -0.03 3.70 -13.91
N GLY A 96 0.67 3.19 -12.88
CA GLY A 96 0.60 3.67 -11.51
C GLY A 96 0.77 2.55 -10.48
N LEU A 97 0.49 2.87 -9.22
CA LEU A 97 0.49 1.89 -8.13
C LEU A 97 -0.71 0.95 -8.28
N THR A 98 -0.47 -0.36 -8.21
CA THR A 98 -1.51 -1.38 -8.34
C THR A 98 -1.92 -1.98 -7.02
N HIS A 99 -0.97 -2.27 -6.14
CA HIS A 99 -1.21 -2.95 -4.86
C HIS A 99 -0.09 -2.68 -3.85
N ILE A 100 -0.37 -3.02 -2.59
CA ILE A 100 0.64 -3.20 -1.54
C ILE A 100 0.80 -4.70 -1.27
N SER A 101 1.97 -5.14 -0.81
CA SER A 101 2.23 -6.56 -0.58
C SER A 101 2.75 -6.83 0.83
N PHE A 102 2.20 -7.85 1.49
CA PHE A 102 2.68 -8.39 2.75
C PHE A 102 3.33 -9.74 2.55
N ASN A 103 4.57 -9.88 3.01
CA ASN A 103 5.20 -11.20 3.10
C ASN A 103 4.68 -11.93 4.34
N VAL A 104 4.05 -13.07 4.14
CA VAL A 104 3.43 -13.88 5.19
C VAL A 104 3.84 -15.35 5.05
N ARG A 105 3.60 -16.15 6.07
CA ARG A 105 3.77 -17.60 6.01
C ARG A 105 2.43 -18.30 6.04
N ASN A 106 2.33 -19.46 5.39
CA ASN A 106 1.13 -20.28 5.35
C ASN A 106 -0.10 -19.55 4.76
N LEU A 107 -0.03 -19.28 3.47
CA LEU A 107 -1.07 -18.55 2.73
C LEU A 107 -2.46 -19.16 2.84
N GLN A 108 -2.60 -20.51 2.91
CA GLN A 108 -3.91 -21.11 3.08
C GLN A 108 -4.55 -20.68 4.40
N ARG A 109 -3.79 -20.68 5.50
CA ARG A 109 -4.29 -20.21 6.80
C ARG A 109 -4.66 -18.72 6.77
N TRP A 110 -3.90 -17.90 6.05
CA TRP A 110 -4.23 -16.51 5.87
C TRP A 110 -5.50 -16.32 5.05
N TYR A 111 -5.66 -17.08 3.98
CA TYR A 111 -6.88 -17.06 3.17
C TYR A 111 -8.12 -17.41 4.01
N ASP A 112 -8.07 -18.55 4.72
CA ASP A 112 -9.17 -19.00 5.58
C ASP A 112 -9.49 -17.97 6.67
N TYR A 113 -8.46 -17.36 7.26
CA TYR A 113 -8.62 -16.30 8.25
C TYR A 113 -9.29 -15.06 7.65
N LEU A 114 -8.84 -14.54 6.51
CA LEU A 114 -9.44 -13.37 5.87
C LEU A 114 -10.90 -13.62 5.46
N VAL A 115 -11.19 -14.78 4.89
CA VAL A 115 -12.55 -15.18 4.55
C VAL A 115 -13.44 -15.25 5.79
N SER A 116 -12.94 -15.80 6.90
CA SER A 116 -13.69 -15.85 8.16
C SER A 116 -13.98 -14.49 8.76
N ARG A 117 -13.19 -13.47 8.40
CA ARG A 117 -13.39 -12.06 8.80
C ARG A 117 -14.24 -11.28 7.81
N GLY A 118 -14.75 -11.92 6.75
CA GLY A 118 -15.53 -11.24 5.71
C GLY A 118 -14.71 -10.35 4.77
N VAL A 119 -13.38 -10.51 4.75
CA VAL A 119 -12.51 -9.78 3.82
C VAL A 119 -12.65 -10.37 2.42
N GLU A 120 -12.87 -9.52 1.42
CA GLU A 120 -12.97 -9.94 0.02
C GLU A 120 -11.61 -10.43 -0.49
N CYS A 121 -11.53 -11.73 -0.84
CA CYS A 121 -10.37 -12.32 -1.49
C CYS A 121 -10.68 -12.53 -2.97
N MET A 122 -9.78 -12.07 -3.87
CA MET A 122 -9.99 -12.15 -5.31
C MET A 122 -9.75 -13.55 -5.87
N SER A 123 -8.87 -14.33 -5.24
CA SER A 123 -8.59 -15.72 -5.60
C SER A 123 -8.20 -16.52 -4.36
N LYS A 124 -8.17 -17.84 -4.50
CA LYS A 124 -7.47 -18.72 -3.54
C LYS A 124 -5.96 -18.55 -3.72
N PRO A 125 -5.15 -19.03 -2.73
CA PRO A 125 -3.71 -19.04 -2.88
C PRO A 125 -3.27 -19.78 -4.16
N GLU A 126 -2.43 -19.13 -4.95
CA GLU A 126 -1.90 -19.63 -6.22
C GLU A 126 -0.38 -19.70 -6.15
N ARG A 127 0.21 -20.56 -6.98
CA ARG A 127 1.65 -20.67 -7.10
C ARG A 127 2.12 -19.97 -8.37
N SER A 128 3.02 -19.02 -8.19
CA SER A 128 3.70 -18.35 -9.30
C SER A 128 4.59 -19.33 -10.07
N PRO A 129 4.79 -19.16 -11.39
CA PRO A 129 5.79 -19.92 -12.16
C PRO A 129 7.21 -19.81 -11.59
N ARG A 130 7.51 -18.81 -10.80
CA ARG A 130 8.80 -18.61 -10.13
C ARG A 130 8.91 -19.29 -8.76
N GLY A 131 7.86 -20.01 -8.31
CA GLY A 131 7.89 -20.87 -7.14
C GLY A 131 7.39 -20.25 -5.84
N HIS A 132 7.19 -18.93 -5.75
CA HIS A 132 6.50 -18.32 -4.62
C HIS A 132 4.98 -18.47 -4.75
N SER A 133 4.27 -18.41 -3.64
CA SER A 133 2.81 -18.45 -3.63
C SER A 133 2.24 -17.10 -3.21
N PHE A 134 1.06 -16.77 -3.69
CA PHE A 134 0.40 -15.48 -3.41
C PHE A 134 -1.12 -15.59 -3.59
N PHE A 135 -1.84 -14.60 -3.10
CA PHE A 135 -3.22 -14.27 -3.47
C PHE A 135 -3.49 -12.80 -3.18
N PHE A 136 -4.59 -12.28 -3.73
CA PHE A 136 -5.02 -10.90 -3.52
C PHE A 136 -6.29 -10.83 -2.68
N ALA A 137 -6.31 -9.85 -1.78
CA ALA A 137 -7.48 -9.44 -1.02
C ALA A 137 -7.70 -7.93 -1.21
N LYS A 138 -8.82 -7.42 -0.71
CA LYS A 138 -9.12 -5.99 -0.70
C LYS A 138 -9.23 -5.48 0.73
N ASP A 139 -8.80 -4.24 0.95
CA ASP A 139 -9.21 -3.53 2.16
C ASP A 139 -10.66 -3.02 2.03
N LEU A 140 -11.08 -2.22 3.02
CA LEU A 140 -12.46 -1.71 3.09
C LEU A 140 -12.84 -0.74 1.95
N ASP A 141 -11.85 -0.16 1.29
CA ASP A 141 -12.00 0.81 0.18
C ASP A 141 -11.69 0.19 -1.18
N GLY A 142 -11.39 -1.10 -1.23
CA GLY A 142 -11.05 -1.82 -2.45
C GLY A 142 -9.58 -1.71 -2.87
N ASN A 143 -8.71 -1.14 -2.02
CA ASN A 143 -7.27 -1.17 -2.30
C ASN A 143 -6.77 -2.61 -2.29
N LEU A 144 -5.98 -2.96 -3.31
CA LEU A 144 -5.48 -4.32 -3.45
C LEU A 144 -4.32 -4.59 -2.48
N ILE A 145 -4.46 -5.69 -1.76
CA ILE A 145 -3.46 -6.22 -0.83
C ILE A 145 -3.04 -7.59 -1.35
N GLU A 146 -1.78 -7.72 -1.75
CA GLU A 146 -1.20 -9.03 -2.05
C GLU A 146 -0.68 -9.65 -0.76
N LEU A 147 -1.02 -10.91 -0.51
CA LEU A 147 -0.34 -11.73 0.47
C LEU A 147 0.56 -12.69 -0.27
N MET A 148 1.85 -12.67 0.04
CA MET A 148 2.87 -13.44 -0.64
C MET A 148 3.67 -14.26 0.36
N ASP A 149 3.93 -15.52 0.05
CA ASP A 149 4.90 -16.35 0.78
C ASP A 149 6.16 -16.50 -0.08
N LEU A 150 7.16 -15.71 0.26
CA LEU A 150 8.46 -15.71 -0.40
C LEU A 150 9.34 -16.90 0.03
N GLY A 151 8.96 -17.63 1.08
CA GLY A 151 9.77 -18.72 1.62
C GLY A 151 11.21 -18.29 1.92
N TYR A 152 12.18 -19.08 1.45
CA TYR A 152 13.60 -18.75 1.61
C TYR A 152 14.05 -17.51 0.80
N MET A 153 13.32 -17.16 -0.26
CA MET A 153 13.64 -15.98 -1.08
C MET A 153 13.55 -14.68 -0.29
N TYR A 154 12.75 -14.64 0.78
CA TYR A 154 12.72 -13.51 1.70
C TYR A 154 14.13 -13.16 2.20
N TYR A 155 14.85 -14.15 2.71
CA TYR A 155 16.21 -13.95 3.24
C TYR A 155 17.23 -13.63 2.14
N VAL A 156 17.07 -14.24 0.96
CA VAL A 156 17.93 -13.96 -0.20
C VAL A 156 17.77 -12.50 -0.63
N LEU A 157 16.56 -11.99 -0.73
CA LEU A 157 16.29 -10.62 -1.13
C LEU A 157 16.76 -9.62 -0.07
N ASP A 158 16.55 -9.92 1.21
CA ASP A 158 16.90 -9.04 2.31
C ASP A 158 18.41 -8.95 2.52
N TRP A 159 19.12 -10.08 2.55
CA TRP A 159 20.52 -10.16 2.88
C TRP A 159 21.45 -10.07 1.66
N LEU A 160 21.10 -10.72 0.57
CA LEU A 160 21.93 -10.80 -0.64
C LEU A 160 21.46 -9.86 -1.76
N GLY A 161 20.31 -9.19 -1.59
CA GLY A 161 19.75 -8.29 -2.59
C GLY A 161 20.73 -7.25 -3.14
N PRO A 162 21.51 -6.54 -2.32
CA PRO A 162 22.48 -5.57 -2.77
C PRO A 162 23.60 -6.19 -3.66
N LEU A 163 24.11 -7.35 -3.28
CA LEU A 163 25.13 -8.07 -4.04
C LEU A 163 24.53 -8.65 -5.34
N GLY A 164 23.37 -9.28 -5.24
CA GLY A 164 22.63 -9.80 -6.39
C GLY A 164 22.31 -8.70 -7.40
N GLY A 165 21.82 -7.56 -6.92
CA GLY A 165 21.56 -6.40 -7.77
C GLY A 165 22.80 -5.86 -8.47
N TRP A 166 23.96 -5.88 -7.82
CA TRP A 166 25.23 -5.49 -8.43
C TRP A 166 25.66 -6.43 -9.54
N ILE A 167 25.56 -7.76 -9.33
CA ILE A 167 25.90 -8.80 -10.32
C ILE A 167 24.94 -8.72 -11.51
N PHE A 168 23.64 -8.72 -11.26
CA PHE A 168 22.62 -8.74 -12.30
C PHE A 168 22.65 -7.49 -13.18
N ARG A 169 22.91 -6.31 -12.60
CA ARG A 169 23.07 -5.07 -13.34
C ARG A 169 24.23 -5.12 -14.34
N ARG A 170 25.32 -5.83 -14.02
CA ARG A 170 26.49 -5.94 -14.92
C ARG A 170 26.38 -7.07 -15.95
N GLY A 171 25.53 -8.04 -15.67
CA GLY A 171 25.31 -9.22 -16.51
C GLY A 171 23.91 -9.25 -17.12
N MET A 172 23.04 -10.08 -16.56
CA MET A 172 21.72 -10.44 -17.11
C MET A 172 20.80 -9.25 -17.40
N TYR A 173 20.87 -8.21 -16.57
CA TYR A 173 19.98 -7.05 -16.69
C TYR A 173 20.69 -5.78 -17.18
N LYS A 174 21.91 -5.89 -17.71
CA LYS A 174 22.72 -4.74 -18.17
C LYS A 174 21.93 -3.80 -19.08
N LYS A 175 21.16 -4.35 -20.04
CA LYS A 175 20.35 -3.62 -21.02
C LYS A 175 19.33 -2.64 -20.41
N TYR A 176 18.86 -2.90 -19.20
CA TYR A 176 17.88 -2.02 -18.52
C TYR A 176 18.53 -0.80 -17.84
N TYR A 177 19.87 -0.75 -17.78
CA TYR A 177 20.64 0.33 -17.18
C TYR A 177 21.44 1.13 -18.21
N GLU A 178 21.43 0.70 -19.47
CA GLU A 178 22.00 1.47 -20.58
C GLU A 178 21.06 2.63 -20.91
N ARG A 179 21.67 3.81 -21.14
CA ARG A 179 20.86 4.96 -21.57
C ARG A 179 20.41 4.70 -23.01
N PRO A 180 19.15 4.94 -23.36
CA PRO A 180 18.77 4.99 -24.76
C PRO A 180 19.62 6.07 -25.45
N GLY A 181 20.28 5.69 -26.57
CA GLY A 181 21.07 6.62 -27.38
C GLY A 181 20.24 7.74 -27.98
#